data_0d0d9764143d35152d9a5ce2a00b1830
#
_entry.id   0d0d9764143d35152d9a5ce2a00b1830
#
_cell.length_a   1.000
_cell.length_b   1.000
_cell.length_c   1.000
_cell.angle_alpha   90.00
_cell.angle_beta   90.00
_cell.angle_gamma   90.00
#
_symmetry.space_group_name_H-M   'P 1'
#
loop_
_entity.id
_entity.type
_entity.pdbx_description
1 polymer ?
#
loop_
_entity_poly.entity_id
_entity_poly.type
_entity_poly.pdbx_seq_one_letter_code
_entity_poly.pdbx_strand_id
1 'polypeptide(L)'
;MNEEQYKSIYDCVVNGKVNDATRIGESLKAAGIDSKEVGKVLIDAMNTVGHRYREREISLPQLILATHSFKKMLVPYVGSASGAAGTVVIGVVQNDIHDIGKNLVVGMLQVYGYKVHDLGKDVPLDKFAEQAKATGASVVGAGTLLTATMPELETVLQKLKDAGLKDKTMFMVGGAPITTTFAKRIGADGYAGDAILAVELVVEHVKGKQTYLAATGGAQ
;
A
#
# COMPACT_ATOMS: atom_id res chain seq x y z
N MET A 1 -20.49 12.07 3.94
CA MET A 1 -20.60 11.91 2.45
C MET A 1 -21.99 11.40 2.10
N ASN A 2 -22.64 11.95 1.06
CA ASN A 2 -23.92 11.46 0.55
C ASN A 2 -23.75 10.38 -0.55
N GLU A 3 -24.86 9.78 -0.98
CA GLU A 3 -24.87 8.68 -1.98
C GLU A 3 -24.33 9.12 -3.35
N GLU A 4 -24.64 10.32 -3.79
CA GLU A 4 -24.15 10.87 -5.06
C GLU A 4 -22.63 11.05 -5.06
N GLN A 5 -22.08 11.54 -3.96
CA GLN A 5 -20.63 11.71 -3.77
C GLN A 5 -19.93 10.34 -3.73
N TYR A 6 -20.51 9.36 -3.00
CA TYR A 6 -20.01 7.99 -3.00
C TYR A 6 -19.94 7.43 -4.43
N LYS A 7 -21.06 7.50 -5.15
CA LYS A 7 -21.16 6.99 -6.52
C LYS A 7 -20.19 7.69 -7.47
N SER A 8 -20.01 9.01 -7.32
CA SER A 8 -19.07 9.77 -8.14
C SER A 8 -17.63 9.29 -8.00
N ILE A 9 -17.17 9.02 -6.77
CA ILE A 9 -15.85 8.47 -6.50
C ILE A 9 -15.73 7.05 -7.07
N TYR A 10 -16.68 6.20 -6.68
CA TYR A 10 -16.69 4.79 -7.02
C TYR A 10 -16.67 4.57 -8.55
N ASP A 11 -17.61 5.19 -9.27
CA ASP A 11 -17.72 5.08 -10.72
C ASP A 11 -16.51 5.67 -11.45
N CYS A 12 -15.92 6.73 -10.91
CA CYS A 12 -14.72 7.33 -11.47
C CYS A 12 -13.55 6.35 -11.44
N VAL A 13 -13.35 5.67 -10.33
CA VAL A 13 -12.23 4.71 -10.17
C VAL A 13 -12.52 3.41 -10.92
N VAL A 14 -13.69 2.80 -10.72
CA VAL A 14 -14.05 1.52 -11.35
C VAL A 14 -14.01 1.58 -12.87
N ASN A 15 -14.38 2.73 -13.45
CA ASN A 15 -14.37 2.94 -14.90
C ASN A 15 -13.09 3.62 -15.42
N GLY A 16 -12.09 3.86 -14.56
CA GLY A 16 -10.80 4.43 -14.96
C GLY A 16 -10.88 5.84 -15.55
N LYS A 17 -11.78 6.70 -15.04
CA LYS A 17 -12.01 8.08 -15.54
C LYS A 17 -10.92 9.04 -15.03
N VAL A 18 -9.69 8.84 -15.50
CA VAL A 18 -8.47 9.54 -15.03
C VAL A 18 -8.59 11.07 -15.13
N ASN A 19 -9.25 11.58 -16.18
CA ASN A 19 -9.38 13.02 -16.42
C ASN A 19 -10.34 13.70 -15.43
N ASP A 20 -11.33 12.99 -14.91
CA ASP A 20 -12.29 13.52 -13.95
C ASP A 20 -11.80 13.43 -12.50
N ALA A 21 -10.88 12.52 -12.21
CA ALA A 21 -10.50 12.14 -10.86
C ALA A 21 -10.00 13.32 -10.00
N THR A 22 -9.11 14.16 -10.54
CA THR A 22 -8.58 15.32 -9.81
C THR A 22 -9.70 16.32 -9.49
N ARG A 23 -10.54 16.66 -10.48
CA ARG A 23 -11.67 17.59 -10.32
C ARG A 23 -12.67 17.09 -9.27
N ILE A 24 -12.99 15.79 -9.28
CA ILE A 24 -13.87 15.18 -8.28
C ILE A 24 -13.23 15.29 -6.89
N GLY A 25 -11.95 14.91 -6.75
CA GLY A 25 -11.23 15.02 -5.48
C GLY A 25 -11.19 16.46 -4.92
N GLU A 26 -10.94 17.45 -5.77
CA GLU A 26 -10.95 18.87 -5.40
C GLU A 26 -12.34 19.32 -4.94
N SER A 27 -13.41 18.93 -5.66
CA SER A 27 -14.79 19.24 -5.30
C SER A 27 -15.19 18.63 -3.96
N LEU A 28 -14.81 17.39 -3.69
CA LEU A 28 -15.09 16.72 -2.42
C LEU A 28 -14.35 17.39 -1.26
N LYS A 29 -13.09 17.78 -1.46
CA LYS A 29 -12.29 18.49 -0.47
C LYS A 29 -12.90 19.88 -0.18
N ALA A 30 -13.31 20.61 -1.22
CA ALA A 30 -13.98 21.90 -1.07
C ALA A 30 -15.33 21.77 -0.33
N ALA A 31 -16.04 20.65 -0.49
CA ALA A 31 -17.25 20.32 0.25
C ALA A 31 -16.98 19.85 1.70
N GLY A 32 -15.73 19.86 2.16
CA GLY A 32 -15.35 19.46 3.52
C GLY A 32 -15.40 17.96 3.80
N ILE A 33 -15.44 17.13 2.77
CA ILE A 33 -15.42 15.66 2.94
C ILE A 33 -14.05 15.22 3.44
N ASP A 34 -14.05 14.46 4.53
CA ASP A 34 -12.82 13.94 5.16
C ASP A 34 -12.10 12.95 4.23
N SER A 35 -10.77 13.04 4.24
CA SER A 35 -9.88 12.12 3.51
C SER A 35 -10.15 10.64 3.82
N LYS A 36 -10.51 10.31 5.07
CA LYS A 36 -10.84 8.93 5.49
C LYS A 36 -12.13 8.42 4.87
N GLU A 37 -13.13 9.28 4.69
CA GLU A 37 -14.39 8.93 4.01
C GLU A 37 -14.13 8.64 2.53
N VAL A 38 -13.36 9.52 1.86
CA VAL A 38 -12.94 9.31 0.47
C VAL A 38 -12.11 8.05 0.34
N GLY A 39 -11.16 7.84 1.27
CA GLY A 39 -10.31 6.65 1.30
C GLY A 39 -11.09 5.35 1.36
N LYS A 40 -12.15 5.27 2.18
CA LYS A 40 -13.01 4.07 2.26
C LYS A 40 -13.65 3.73 0.91
N VAL A 41 -14.18 4.73 0.21
CA VAL A 41 -14.82 4.51 -1.10
C VAL A 41 -13.79 4.12 -2.16
N LEU A 42 -12.62 4.74 -2.12
CA LEU A 42 -11.52 4.39 -3.03
C LEU A 42 -11.04 2.94 -2.84
N ILE A 43 -10.98 2.47 -1.59
CA ILE A 43 -10.67 1.08 -1.26
C ILE A 43 -11.74 0.15 -1.84
N ASP A 44 -13.01 0.46 -1.60
CA ASP A 44 -14.13 -0.35 -2.10
C ASP A 44 -14.13 -0.43 -3.63
N ALA A 45 -13.92 0.69 -4.30
CA ALA A 45 -13.79 0.74 -5.75
C ALA A 45 -12.61 -0.10 -6.26
N MET A 46 -11.43 -0.01 -5.62
CA MET A 46 -10.25 -0.79 -6.01
C MET A 46 -10.39 -2.28 -5.73
N ASN A 47 -11.14 -2.66 -4.68
CA ASN A 47 -11.51 -4.07 -4.44
C ASN A 47 -12.34 -4.62 -5.59
N THR A 48 -13.34 -3.88 -6.03
CA THR A 48 -14.16 -4.24 -7.19
C THR A 48 -13.29 -4.37 -8.45
N VAL A 49 -12.42 -3.40 -8.70
CA VAL A 49 -11.47 -3.44 -9.83
C VAL A 49 -10.56 -4.68 -9.74
N GLY A 50 -10.01 -4.95 -8.58
CA GLY A 50 -9.15 -6.12 -8.35
C GLY A 50 -9.89 -7.45 -8.53
N HIS A 51 -11.14 -7.55 -8.07
CA HIS A 51 -12.00 -8.72 -8.30
C HIS A 51 -12.25 -8.91 -9.80
N ARG A 52 -12.72 -7.87 -10.51
CA ARG A 52 -12.98 -7.92 -11.94
C ARG A 52 -11.76 -8.29 -12.78
N TYR A 53 -10.57 -7.84 -12.35
CA TYR A 53 -9.33 -8.20 -13.01
C TYR A 53 -8.98 -9.69 -12.80
N ARG A 54 -9.15 -10.24 -11.60
CA ARG A 54 -8.95 -11.67 -11.30
C ARG A 54 -9.92 -12.56 -12.11
N GLU A 55 -11.17 -12.13 -12.23
CA GLU A 55 -12.20 -12.85 -13.03
C GLU A 55 -12.04 -12.61 -14.54
N ARG A 56 -11.02 -11.87 -14.98
CA ARG A 56 -10.74 -11.51 -16.38
C ARG A 56 -11.87 -10.70 -17.04
N GLU A 57 -12.71 -10.02 -16.28
CA GLU A 57 -13.74 -9.11 -16.77
C GLU A 57 -13.17 -7.81 -17.29
N ILE A 58 -12.00 -7.40 -16.78
CA ILE A 58 -11.28 -6.22 -17.23
C ILE A 58 -9.84 -6.57 -17.62
N SER A 59 -9.29 -5.79 -18.54
CA SER A 59 -7.92 -5.94 -19.04
C SER A 59 -6.90 -5.22 -18.13
N LEU A 60 -5.61 -5.53 -18.27
CA LEU A 60 -4.52 -4.83 -17.59
C LEU A 60 -4.52 -3.31 -17.85
N PRO A 61 -4.73 -2.78 -19.06
CA PRO A 61 -4.89 -1.34 -19.28
C PRO A 61 -6.01 -0.71 -18.44
N GLN A 62 -7.16 -1.38 -18.28
CA GLN A 62 -8.25 -0.88 -17.47
C GLN A 62 -7.90 -0.84 -15.98
N LEU A 63 -7.20 -1.86 -15.46
CA LEU A 63 -6.64 -1.85 -14.10
C LEU A 63 -5.67 -0.67 -13.90
N ILE A 64 -4.81 -0.40 -14.87
CA ILE A 64 -3.87 0.72 -14.82
C ILE A 64 -4.63 2.06 -14.78
N LEU A 65 -5.65 2.24 -15.62
CA LEU A 65 -6.47 3.45 -15.62
C LEU A 65 -7.21 3.65 -14.30
N ALA A 66 -7.77 2.59 -13.72
CA ALA A 66 -8.41 2.62 -12.41
C ALA A 66 -7.42 3.07 -11.31
N THR A 67 -6.20 2.51 -11.33
CA THR A 67 -5.13 2.90 -10.40
C THR A 67 -4.71 4.37 -10.58
N HIS A 68 -4.65 4.87 -11.81
CA HIS A 68 -4.37 6.29 -12.06
C HIS A 68 -5.50 7.19 -11.58
N SER A 69 -6.77 6.79 -11.77
CA SER A 69 -7.93 7.54 -11.23
C SER A 69 -7.90 7.60 -9.72
N PHE A 70 -7.62 6.48 -9.05
CA PHE A 70 -7.41 6.39 -7.61
C PHE A 70 -6.34 7.39 -7.14
N LYS A 71 -5.13 7.35 -7.73
CA LYS A 71 -4.03 8.26 -7.34
C LYS A 71 -4.40 9.73 -7.54
N LYS A 72 -4.95 10.09 -8.69
CA LYS A 72 -5.34 11.47 -8.98
C LYS A 72 -6.45 11.99 -8.06
N MET A 73 -7.40 11.14 -7.66
CA MET A 73 -8.44 11.50 -6.70
C MET A 73 -7.86 11.88 -5.35
N LEU A 74 -6.71 11.29 -4.96
CA LEU A 74 -6.05 11.56 -3.69
C LEU A 74 -5.16 12.80 -3.69
N VAL A 75 -4.72 13.30 -4.85
CA VAL A 75 -3.81 14.45 -4.94
C VAL A 75 -4.23 15.63 -4.06
N PRO A 76 -5.52 16.07 -4.04
CA PRO A 76 -5.94 17.16 -3.19
C PRO A 76 -5.78 16.91 -1.68
N TYR A 77 -5.75 15.64 -1.26
CA TYR A 77 -5.69 15.22 0.15
C TYR A 77 -4.26 14.93 0.63
N VAL A 78 -3.33 14.55 -0.27
CA VAL A 78 -1.95 14.17 0.08
C VAL A 78 -1.16 15.34 0.67
N GLY A 79 -1.41 16.57 0.25
CA GLY A 79 -0.73 17.76 0.78
C GLY A 79 -1.02 18.07 2.26
N SER A 80 -1.98 17.38 2.88
CA SER A 80 -2.35 17.50 4.29
C SER A 80 -1.81 16.35 5.16
N ALA A 81 -1.11 15.38 4.59
CA ALA A 81 -0.51 14.26 5.32
C ALA A 81 0.64 14.77 6.18
N SER A 82 0.34 15.11 7.43
CA SER A 82 1.28 15.70 8.40
C SER A 82 2.35 14.71 8.91
N GLY A 83 2.29 13.44 8.51
CA GLY A 83 3.10 12.37 9.11
C GLY A 83 2.72 12.07 10.57
N ALA A 84 1.64 12.67 11.07
CA ALA A 84 1.18 12.48 12.45
C ALA A 84 0.78 11.04 12.76
N ALA A 85 0.42 10.25 11.74
CA ALA A 85 0.10 8.84 11.90
C ALA A 85 1.34 7.92 11.96
N GLY A 86 2.51 8.40 11.53
CA GLY A 86 3.76 7.64 11.50
C GLY A 86 4.50 7.74 10.17
N THR A 87 5.69 7.14 10.11
CA THR A 87 6.55 7.12 8.91
C THR A 87 6.71 5.68 8.42
N VAL A 88 6.52 5.49 7.12
CA VAL A 88 6.63 4.19 6.44
C VAL A 88 7.64 4.30 5.31
N VAL A 89 8.54 3.33 5.19
CA VAL A 89 9.40 3.11 4.02
C VAL A 89 8.86 1.92 3.26
N ILE A 90 8.69 2.03 1.95
CA ILE A 90 8.16 0.93 1.13
C ILE A 90 8.84 0.87 -0.24
N GLY A 91 9.06 -0.33 -0.76
CA GLY A 91 9.66 -0.54 -2.08
C GLY A 91 9.39 -1.94 -2.63
N VAL A 92 9.67 -2.09 -3.92
CA VAL A 92 9.77 -3.40 -4.58
C VAL A 92 11.25 -3.79 -4.65
N VAL A 93 11.57 -4.99 -4.24
CA VAL A 93 12.97 -5.44 -4.14
C VAL A 93 13.70 -5.43 -5.48
N GLN A 94 15.01 -5.47 -5.43
CA GLN A 94 15.89 -5.50 -6.58
C GLN A 94 15.51 -6.60 -7.57
N ASN A 95 15.67 -6.35 -8.87
CA ASN A 95 15.30 -7.21 -9.99
C ASN A 95 13.79 -7.44 -10.17
N ASP A 96 12.94 -6.67 -9.49
CA ASP A 96 11.49 -6.70 -9.72
C ASP A 96 10.96 -5.29 -10.05
N ILE A 97 10.20 -5.18 -11.14
CA ILE A 97 9.65 -3.91 -11.64
C ILE A 97 8.12 -3.79 -11.44
N HIS A 98 7.49 -4.76 -10.77
CA HIS A 98 6.04 -4.81 -10.61
C HIS A 98 5.61 -4.01 -9.38
N ASP A 99 5.20 -2.77 -9.57
CA ASP A 99 4.92 -1.81 -8.49
C ASP A 99 3.45 -1.40 -8.33
N ILE A 100 2.51 -1.94 -9.11
CA ILE A 100 1.09 -1.55 -9.06
C ILE A 100 0.53 -1.74 -7.65
N GLY A 101 0.70 -2.93 -7.06
CA GLY A 101 0.21 -3.24 -5.71
C GLY A 101 0.85 -2.33 -4.65
N LYS A 102 2.17 -2.13 -4.71
CA LYS A 102 2.88 -1.20 -3.83
C LYS A 102 2.32 0.23 -3.93
N ASN A 103 2.07 0.70 -5.15
CA ASN A 103 1.55 2.04 -5.38
C ASN A 103 0.14 2.25 -4.80
N LEU A 104 -0.70 1.20 -4.74
CA LEU A 104 -1.98 1.25 -4.03
C LEU A 104 -1.76 1.43 -2.53
N VAL A 105 -0.88 0.62 -1.93
CA VAL A 105 -0.54 0.73 -0.50
C VAL A 105 -0.03 2.13 -0.16
N VAL A 106 0.89 2.67 -0.96
CA VAL A 106 1.43 4.04 -0.79
C VAL A 106 0.31 5.07 -0.77
N GLY A 107 -0.55 5.07 -1.80
CA GLY A 107 -1.65 6.03 -1.89
C GLY A 107 -2.61 5.94 -0.70
N MET A 108 -2.97 4.73 -0.30
CA MET A 108 -3.86 4.50 0.84
C MET A 108 -3.24 4.97 2.16
N LEU A 109 -1.98 4.63 2.45
CA LEU A 109 -1.29 5.07 3.65
C LEU A 109 -1.18 6.59 3.73
N GLN A 110 -0.94 7.27 2.60
CA GLN A 110 -0.91 8.73 2.54
C GLN A 110 -2.27 9.35 2.91
N VAL A 111 -3.39 8.74 2.50
CA VAL A 111 -4.74 9.16 2.91
C VAL A 111 -4.97 9.00 4.41
N TYR A 112 -4.42 7.93 5.00
CA TYR A 112 -4.48 7.71 6.45
C TYR A 112 -3.53 8.62 7.25
N GLY A 113 -2.81 9.54 6.59
CA GLY A 113 -1.96 10.54 7.23
C GLY A 113 -0.54 10.06 7.53
N TYR A 114 -0.12 8.92 6.96
CA TYR A 114 1.26 8.45 7.06
C TYR A 114 2.20 9.23 6.14
N LYS A 115 3.41 9.51 6.62
CA LYS A 115 4.50 9.95 5.77
C LYS A 115 5.14 8.73 5.12
N VAL A 116 4.93 8.57 3.80
CA VAL A 116 5.43 7.41 3.05
C VAL A 116 6.65 7.81 2.23
N HIS A 117 7.77 7.14 2.48
CA HIS A 117 8.97 7.18 1.68
C HIS A 117 8.93 6.01 0.69
N ASP A 118 8.44 6.28 -0.50
CA ASP A 118 8.38 5.32 -1.59
C ASP A 118 9.74 5.23 -2.29
N LEU A 119 10.40 4.08 -2.14
CA LEU A 119 11.69 3.80 -2.77
C LEU A 119 11.56 3.46 -4.26
N GLY A 120 10.33 3.21 -4.72
CA GLY A 120 10.07 2.80 -6.10
C GLY A 120 10.14 1.29 -6.29
N LYS A 121 10.68 0.89 -7.42
CA LYS A 121 10.85 -0.49 -7.87
C LYS A 121 12.30 -0.76 -8.22
N ASP A 122 12.69 -2.04 -8.30
CA ASP A 122 14.09 -2.45 -8.54
C ASP A 122 15.06 -1.81 -7.53
N VAL A 123 14.66 -1.85 -6.25
CA VAL A 123 15.34 -1.13 -5.18
C VAL A 123 16.52 -1.94 -4.66
N PRO A 124 17.75 -1.40 -4.67
CA PRO A 124 18.88 -2.02 -3.99
C PRO A 124 18.56 -2.30 -2.52
N LEU A 125 18.87 -3.52 -2.04
CA LEU A 125 18.37 -4.02 -0.76
C LEU A 125 18.86 -3.22 0.46
N ASP A 126 20.05 -2.64 0.39
CA ASP A 126 20.58 -1.76 1.44
C ASP A 126 19.74 -0.48 1.63
N LYS A 127 19.09 0.01 0.56
CA LYS A 127 18.29 1.23 0.59
C LYS A 127 17.12 1.17 1.56
N PHE A 128 16.55 0.00 1.78
CA PHE A 128 15.49 -0.16 2.76
C PHE A 128 15.95 0.18 4.18
N ALA A 129 17.09 -0.34 4.61
CA ALA A 129 17.64 -0.09 5.94
C ALA A 129 18.21 1.35 6.06
N GLU A 130 18.90 1.84 5.03
CA GLU A 130 19.42 3.21 4.98
C GLU A 130 18.28 4.23 5.15
N GLN A 131 17.20 4.08 4.36
CA GLN A 131 16.09 5.01 4.40
C GLN A 131 15.29 4.88 5.71
N ALA A 132 15.09 3.66 6.21
CA ALA A 132 14.43 3.44 7.49
C ALA A 132 15.18 4.13 8.64
N LYS A 133 16.51 4.02 8.66
CA LYS A 133 17.37 4.69 9.63
C LYS A 133 17.32 6.22 9.51
N ALA A 134 17.42 6.74 8.29
CA ALA A 134 17.43 8.18 8.03
C ALA A 134 16.10 8.86 8.40
N THR A 135 14.99 8.14 8.30
CA THR A 135 13.64 8.70 8.51
C THR A 135 13.02 8.33 9.85
N GLY A 136 13.62 7.41 10.60
CA GLY A 136 13.03 6.86 11.82
C GLY A 136 11.74 6.10 11.54
N ALA A 137 11.66 5.40 10.41
CA ALA A 137 10.44 4.72 10.01
C ALA A 137 10.02 3.65 11.01
N SER A 138 8.74 3.65 11.38
CA SER A 138 8.12 2.62 12.23
C SER A 138 7.75 1.36 11.45
N VAL A 139 7.64 1.45 10.13
CA VAL A 139 7.32 0.32 9.26
C VAL A 139 8.21 0.34 8.02
N VAL A 140 8.74 -0.83 7.65
CA VAL A 140 9.37 -1.10 6.36
C VAL A 140 8.56 -2.16 5.63
N GLY A 141 8.02 -1.80 4.46
CA GLY A 141 7.33 -2.70 3.54
C GLY A 141 8.22 -3.09 2.37
N ALA A 142 8.38 -4.37 2.12
CA ALA A 142 9.07 -4.87 0.93
C ALA A 142 8.17 -5.83 0.15
N GLY A 143 8.10 -5.67 -1.16
CA GLY A 143 7.24 -6.48 -2.01
C GLY A 143 7.96 -7.08 -3.20
N THR A 144 7.41 -8.19 -3.71
CA THR A 144 7.81 -8.79 -4.98
C THR A 144 6.65 -9.53 -5.65
N LEU A 145 6.66 -9.56 -6.98
CA LEU A 145 5.72 -10.35 -7.79
C LEU A 145 6.38 -11.60 -8.39
N LEU A 146 7.69 -11.74 -8.27
CA LEU A 146 8.47 -12.81 -8.87
C LEU A 146 8.94 -13.81 -7.81
N THR A 147 8.74 -15.10 -8.07
CA THR A 147 9.26 -16.18 -7.20
C THR A 147 10.78 -16.14 -7.10
N ALA A 148 11.46 -15.74 -8.18
CA ALA A 148 12.92 -15.65 -8.25
C ALA A 148 13.51 -14.60 -7.28
N THR A 149 12.75 -13.54 -6.98
CA THR A 149 13.18 -12.45 -6.09
C THR A 149 12.64 -12.56 -4.66
N MET A 150 11.89 -13.62 -4.33
CA MET A 150 11.46 -13.87 -2.95
C MET A 150 12.61 -13.91 -1.93
N PRO A 151 13.80 -14.52 -2.22
CA PRO A 151 14.91 -14.53 -1.28
C PRO A 151 15.41 -13.13 -0.90
N GLU A 152 15.24 -12.14 -1.77
CA GLU A 152 15.67 -10.76 -1.50
C GLU A 152 14.91 -10.13 -0.32
N LEU A 153 13.69 -10.60 -0.03
CA LEU A 153 12.94 -10.16 1.15
C LEU A 153 13.63 -10.56 2.46
N GLU A 154 14.23 -11.76 2.50
CA GLU A 154 15.01 -12.21 3.64
C GLU A 154 16.29 -11.37 3.79
N THR A 155 16.93 -11.02 2.68
CA THR A 155 18.09 -10.15 2.66
C THR A 155 17.75 -8.74 3.18
N VAL A 156 16.61 -8.15 2.78
CA VAL A 156 16.14 -6.86 3.35
C VAL A 156 15.99 -6.96 4.87
N LEU A 157 15.37 -8.02 5.38
CA LEU A 157 15.25 -8.22 6.83
C LEU A 157 16.62 -8.34 7.50
N GLN A 158 17.59 -9.03 6.89
CA GLN A 158 18.93 -9.13 7.44
C GLN A 158 19.59 -7.74 7.51
N LYS A 159 19.45 -6.91 6.45
CA LYS A 159 19.95 -5.53 6.46
C LYS A 159 19.33 -4.68 7.57
N LEU A 160 18.04 -4.84 7.87
CA LEU A 160 17.38 -4.19 8.99
C LEU A 160 17.94 -4.65 10.35
N LYS A 161 18.24 -5.94 10.50
CA LYS A 161 18.88 -6.49 11.70
C LYS A 161 20.28 -5.94 11.89
N ASP A 162 21.10 -5.95 10.83
CA ASP A 162 22.48 -5.45 10.84
C ASP A 162 22.55 -3.94 11.16
N ALA A 163 21.52 -3.20 10.76
CA ALA A 163 21.37 -1.78 11.10
C ALA A 163 20.81 -1.52 12.51
N GLY A 164 20.46 -2.55 13.30
CA GLY A 164 19.88 -2.45 14.63
C GLY A 164 18.47 -1.85 14.64
N LEU A 165 17.72 -2.06 13.56
CA LEU A 165 16.37 -1.50 13.37
C LEU A 165 15.26 -2.50 13.65
N LYS A 166 15.54 -3.81 13.69
CA LYS A 166 14.50 -4.87 13.75
C LYS A 166 13.56 -4.73 14.95
N ASP A 167 14.07 -4.34 16.11
CA ASP A 167 13.26 -4.20 17.32
C ASP A 167 12.45 -2.89 17.39
N LYS A 168 12.70 -1.97 16.46
CA LYS A 168 12.09 -0.63 16.42
C LYS A 168 11.20 -0.42 15.21
N THR A 169 11.25 -1.33 14.24
CA THR A 169 10.61 -1.20 12.94
C THR A 169 9.92 -2.49 12.57
N MET A 170 8.61 -2.43 12.33
CA MET A 170 7.88 -3.54 11.75
C MET A 170 8.35 -3.83 10.34
N PHE A 171 8.75 -5.06 10.05
CA PHE A 171 9.04 -5.50 8.69
C PHE A 171 7.87 -6.26 8.10
N MET A 172 7.26 -5.72 7.07
CA MET A 172 6.10 -6.28 6.39
C MET A 172 6.44 -6.68 4.97
N VAL A 173 5.93 -7.83 4.53
CA VAL A 173 6.12 -8.35 3.18
C VAL A 173 4.80 -8.58 2.46
N GLY A 174 4.82 -8.50 1.12
CA GLY A 174 3.64 -8.73 0.29
C GLY A 174 3.99 -8.99 -1.17
N GLY A 175 2.97 -9.38 -1.91
CA GLY A 175 3.05 -9.71 -3.34
C GLY A 175 2.55 -11.11 -3.63
N ALA A 176 2.14 -11.35 -4.89
CA ALA A 176 1.39 -12.54 -5.28
C ALA A 176 2.05 -13.91 -4.91
N PRO A 177 3.39 -14.10 -5.01
CA PRO A 177 4.00 -15.37 -4.65
C PRO A 177 4.22 -15.52 -3.14
N ILE A 178 3.99 -14.47 -2.34
CA ILE A 178 4.26 -14.49 -0.91
C ILE A 178 3.09 -15.17 -0.19
N THR A 179 3.43 -16.01 0.78
CA THR A 179 2.47 -16.70 1.64
C THR A 179 2.77 -16.41 3.11
N THR A 180 1.79 -16.61 3.98
CA THR A 180 1.98 -16.54 5.43
C THR A 180 3.10 -17.45 5.91
N THR A 181 3.19 -18.66 5.35
CA THR A 181 4.25 -19.63 5.68
C THR A 181 5.64 -19.09 5.32
N PHE A 182 5.77 -18.48 4.13
CA PHE A 182 7.03 -17.85 3.72
C PHE A 182 7.39 -16.67 4.63
N ALA A 183 6.45 -15.77 4.90
CA ALA A 183 6.68 -14.62 5.76
C ALA A 183 7.14 -15.02 7.17
N LYS A 184 6.48 -16.04 7.77
CA LYS A 184 6.88 -16.62 9.05
C LYS A 184 8.28 -17.21 8.99
N ARG A 185 8.60 -17.97 7.94
CA ARG A 185 9.90 -18.62 7.77
C ARG A 185 11.06 -17.62 7.75
N ILE A 186 10.91 -16.51 7.05
CA ILE A 186 11.94 -15.47 6.99
C ILE A 186 11.98 -14.58 8.24
N GLY A 187 10.96 -14.63 9.11
CA GLY A 187 10.87 -13.81 10.33
C GLY A 187 10.32 -12.40 10.09
N ALA A 188 9.50 -12.21 9.05
CA ALA A 188 8.75 -10.97 8.88
C ALA A 188 7.72 -10.79 9.99
N ASP A 189 7.43 -9.55 10.39
CA ASP A 189 6.45 -9.24 11.43
C ASP A 189 5.02 -9.25 10.88
N GLY A 190 4.85 -8.92 9.59
CA GLY A 190 3.57 -8.88 8.92
C GLY A 190 3.61 -9.41 7.49
N TYR A 191 2.47 -9.93 7.05
CA TYR A 191 2.23 -10.32 5.68
C TYR A 191 0.88 -9.78 5.21
N ALA A 192 0.86 -9.20 4.04
CA ALA A 192 -0.37 -8.72 3.41
C ALA A 192 -0.54 -9.36 2.04
N GLY A 193 -1.65 -10.07 1.85
CA GLY A 193 -2.04 -10.67 0.57
C GLY A 193 -2.61 -9.65 -0.42
N ASP A 194 -3.04 -8.48 0.07
CA ASP A 194 -3.54 -7.37 -0.74
C ASP A 194 -3.24 -6.01 -0.10
N ALA A 195 -3.57 -4.94 -0.82
CA ALA A 195 -3.25 -3.59 -0.40
C ALA A 195 -4.07 -3.11 0.81
N ILE A 196 -5.29 -3.64 1.01
CA ILE A 196 -6.14 -3.27 2.12
C ILE A 196 -5.60 -3.84 3.40
N LEU A 197 -5.32 -5.14 3.39
CA LEU A 197 -4.71 -5.82 4.53
C LEU A 197 -3.37 -5.19 4.90
N ALA A 198 -2.58 -4.75 3.90
CA ALA A 198 -1.33 -4.04 4.14
C ALA A 198 -1.54 -2.75 4.95
N VAL A 199 -2.54 -1.95 4.58
CA VAL A 199 -2.87 -0.70 5.29
C VAL A 199 -3.41 -0.98 6.69
N GLU A 200 -4.31 -1.95 6.84
CA GLU A 200 -4.86 -2.35 8.13
C GLU A 200 -3.75 -2.79 9.10
N LEU A 201 -2.81 -3.61 8.64
CA LEU A 201 -1.66 -4.05 9.45
C LEU A 201 -0.80 -2.88 9.91
N VAL A 202 -0.50 -1.92 9.02
CA VAL A 202 0.26 -0.72 9.39
C VAL A 202 -0.49 0.12 10.42
N VAL A 203 -1.79 0.33 10.22
CA VAL A 203 -2.63 1.11 11.15
C VAL A 203 -2.72 0.43 12.52
N GLU A 204 -2.85 -0.89 12.57
CA GLU A 204 -2.91 -1.64 13.83
C GLU A 204 -1.57 -1.63 14.56
N HIS A 205 -0.46 -1.79 13.83
CA HIS A 205 0.88 -1.73 14.40
C HIS A 205 1.14 -0.40 15.12
N VAL A 206 0.89 0.72 14.46
CA VAL A 206 1.11 2.05 15.05
C VAL A 206 0.20 2.32 16.24
N LYS A 207 -0.98 1.65 16.33
CA LYS A 207 -1.86 1.68 17.51
C LYS A 207 -1.41 0.75 18.64
N GLY A 208 -0.28 0.06 18.50
CA GLY A 208 0.26 -0.83 19.53
C GLY A 208 -0.39 -2.24 19.61
N LYS A 209 -1.11 -2.66 18.59
CA LYS A 209 -1.65 -4.03 18.51
C LYS A 209 -0.62 -5.00 17.92
N GLN A 210 -0.35 -6.10 18.63
CA GLN A 210 0.79 -7.01 18.36
C GLN A 210 0.50 -8.27 17.52
N THR A 211 -0.53 -8.36 16.70
CA THR A 211 -0.87 -9.62 15.99
C THR A 211 -0.91 -9.43 14.48
N TYR A 212 0.28 -9.48 13.83
CA TYR A 212 0.41 -9.11 12.41
C TYR A 212 0.46 -10.27 11.42
N LEU A 213 0.74 -11.50 11.89
CA LEU A 213 0.78 -12.69 11.04
C LEU A 213 -0.51 -13.52 11.05
N ALA A 214 -1.52 -13.11 11.83
CA ALA A 214 -2.76 -13.87 12.00
C ALA A 214 -3.92 -13.46 11.07
N ALA A 215 -3.81 -12.34 10.35
CA ALA A 215 -4.85 -11.88 9.46
C ALA A 215 -4.70 -12.47 8.06
N THR A 216 -4.88 -13.78 7.94
CA THR A 216 -5.09 -14.41 6.65
C THR A 216 -6.58 -14.56 6.43
N GLY A 217 -7.18 -13.67 5.65
CA GLY A 217 -8.41 -14.00 4.95
C GLY A 217 -8.15 -15.27 4.14
N GLY A 218 -8.87 -16.33 4.43
CA GLY A 218 -8.70 -17.60 3.78
C GLY A 218 -8.97 -17.52 2.29
N ALA A 219 -8.06 -18.08 1.54
CA ALA A 219 -8.34 -18.77 0.29
C ALA A 219 -7.28 -19.85 0.18
N GLN A 220 -7.73 -21.08 0.31
CA GLN A 220 -7.01 -22.27 -0.09
C GLN A 220 -6.86 -22.30 -1.60
#